data_888ef31babcb47b1761382433bb2b1b7
#
_entry.id   888ef31babcb47b1761382433bb2b1b7
#
_cell.length_a   1.000
_cell.length_b   1.000
_cell.length_c   1.000
_cell.angle_alpha   90.00
_cell.angle_beta   90.00
_cell.angle_gamma   90.00
#
_symmetry.space_group_name_H-M   'P 1'
#
loop_
_entity.id
_entity.type
_entity.pdbx_description
1 polymer ?
#
loop_
_entity_poly.entity_id
_entity_poly.type
_entity_poly.pdbx_seq_one_letter_code
_entity_poly.pdbx_strand_id
1 'polypeptide(L)'
;MADGVAGPDARMERGLTYPSGPPPEPGQAVAVAPGVLWMRLPLPLSLNHINVYALADGDGWTLVDTGLKTGVSKAGWDAALAGPLGGKPIKRVICTHMHPDHIGLAGWLCERFQAPLLMSRLEYVTARMLIADEGQPAPDAGAVFYRAAGWSDEQIARWRTGYGGFGKAVAAMPAAYQRLSENDVLRIGDDDWRVVIGEGHCPEHVCLWREGDGVFLSGDQILPRISSNVSVWPTEPEGDPLGEWLRSLVALKARLPSDLFVLPSHGEPFHGVATRLEALIRGHETALKRLERTLRAPSRAVDVFPALFARPVGDEVLSMATGEAIAHLNYLAREGRARRDRDEAGVDWWTLTEAAK
;
A
#
# COMPACT_ATOMS: atom_id res chain seq x y z
N MET A 1 19.10 -7.91 26.55
CA MET A 1 18.87 -6.43 26.53
C MET A 1 19.91 -5.87 25.59
N ALA A 2 19.55 -5.67 24.35
CA ALA A 2 20.38 -4.94 23.40
C ALA A 2 19.85 -3.50 23.43
N ASP A 3 20.61 -2.61 24.07
CA ASP A 3 20.39 -1.19 23.98
C ASP A 3 20.53 -0.80 22.50
N GLY A 4 19.39 -0.48 21.86
CA GLY A 4 19.33 0.07 20.53
C GLY A 4 19.94 1.47 20.52
N VAL A 5 21.28 1.54 20.53
CA VAL A 5 22.01 2.80 20.43
C VAL A 5 21.76 3.33 19.01
N ALA A 6 20.90 4.35 18.90
CA ALA A 6 20.84 5.16 17.71
C ALA A 6 22.27 5.64 17.41
N GLY A 7 22.77 5.36 16.19
CA GLY A 7 24.07 5.85 15.76
C GLY A 7 24.13 7.39 15.85
N PRO A 8 25.32 8.00 15.85
CA PRO A 8 25.51 9.46 16.00
C PRO A 8 24.79 10.30 14.95
N ASP A 9 24.29 9.69 13.86
CA ASP A 9 23.58 10.34 12.76
C ASP A 9 22.05 10.07 12.74
N ALA A 10 21.49 9.50 13.81
CA ALA A 10 20.06 9.22 13.88
C ALA A 10 19.24 10.53 13.87
N ARG A 11 18.40 10.69 12.81
CA ARG A 11 17.50 11.84 12.69
C ARG A 11 16.18 11.54 13.42
N MET A 12 15.70 12.52 14.20
CA MET A 12 14.35 12.48 14.79
C MET A 12 13.41 13.43 14.06
N GLU A 13 12.23 12.94 13.68
CA GLU A 13 11.19 13.75 13.03
C GLU A 13 9.81 13.24 13.47
N ARG A 14 8.93 14.11 13.95
CA ARG A 14 7.54 13.79 14.36
C ARG A 14 7.42 12.61 15.34
N GLY A 15 8.40 12.45 16.23
CA GLY A 15 8.42 11.36 17.22
C GLY A 15 8.89 10.01 16.66
N LEU A 16 9.41 9.99 15.44
CA LEU A 16 10.05 8.83 14.83
C LEU A 16 11.56 9.02 14.77
N THR A 17 12.31 7.94 14.92
CA THR A 17 13.77 7.91 14.80
C THR A 17 14.18 7.17 13.54
N TYR A 18 15.04 7.77 12.73
CA TYR A 18 15.54 7.25 11.45
C TYR A 18 17.02 6.90 11.57
N PRO A 19 17.40 5.63 11.84
CA PRO A 19 18.79 5.27 12.12
C PRO A 19 19.63 4.92 10.88
N SER A 20 19.03 4.74 9.70
CA SER A 20 19.66 4.04 8.58
C SER A 20 20.53 4.90 7.66
N GLY A 21 20.72 6.20 7.95
CA GLY A 21 21.45 7.09 7.06
C GLY A 21 20.71 7.38 5.74
N PRO A 22 21.42 7.85 4.70
CA PRO A 22 20.81 8.16 3.41
C PRO A 22 20.30 6.90 2.71
N PRO A 23 19.20 7.01 1.91
CA PRO A 23 18.68 5.89 1.15
C PRO A 23 19.68 5.43 0.08
N PRO A 24 19.70 4.11 -0.24
CA PRO A 24 20.55 3.59 -1.30
C PRO A 24 20.14 4.12 -2.67
N GLU A 25 21.13 4.37 -3.53
CA GLU A 25 20.90 4.66 -4.94
C GLU A 25 20.43 3.40 -5.70
N PRO A 26 19.74 3.53 -6.83
CA PRO A 26 19.30 2.39 -7.62
C PRO A 26 20.46 1.43 -7.96
N GLY A 27 20.27 0.14 -7.68
CA GLY A 27 21.29 -0.89 -7.85
C GLY A 27 22.26 -1.03 -6.67
N GLN A 28 22.19 -0.16 -5.67
CA GLN A 28 22.91 -0.27 -4.41
C GLN A 28 22.01 -0.87 -3.30
N ALA A 29 22.64 -1.30 -2.21
CA ALA A 29 21.93 -1.79 -1.04
C ALA A 29 22.60 -1.30 0.26
N VAL A 30 21.79 -1.11 1.30
CA VAL A 30 22.23 -0.80 2.66
C VAL A 30 21.81 -1.96 3.57
N ALA A 31 22.76 -2.52 4.33
CA ALA A 31 22.43 -3.47 5.38
C ALA A 31 21.75 -2.71 6.55
N VAL A 32 20.47 -2.99 6.77
CA VAL A 32 19.66 -2.29 7.79
C VAL A 32 19.46 -3.12 9.05
N ALA A 33 19.57 -4.44 8.93
CA ALA A 33 19.59 -5.40 10.06
C ALA A 33 20.42 -6.64 9.65
N PRO A 34 20.80 -7.50 10.59
CA PRO A 34 21.48 -8.75 10.26
C PRO A 34 20.71 -9.54 9.19
N GLY A 35 21.36 -9.85 8.07
CA GLY A 35 20.74 -10.57 6.95
C GLY A 35 19.65 -9.81 6.17
N VAL A 36 19.47 -8.50 6.37
CA VAL A 36 18.47 -7.69 5.68
C VAL A 36 19.11 -6.55 4.90
N LEU A 37 18.96 -6.58 3.59
CA LEU A 37 19.39 -5.51 2.69
C LEU A 37 18.20 -4.66 2.25
N TRP A 38 18.32 -3.36 2.41
CA TRP A 38 17.40 -2.36 1.87
C TRP A 38 17.92 -1.85 0.53
N MET A 39 17.08 -1.89 -0.47
CA MET A 39 17.31 -1.37 -1.82
C MET A 39 16.18 -0.41 -2.17
N ARG A 40 16.41 0.47 -3.14
CA ARG A 40 15.42 1.43 -3.61
C ARG A 40 15.34 1.43 -5.12
N LEU A 41 14.11 1.39 -5.65
CA LEU A 41 13.82 1.49 -7.06
C LEU A 41 13.04 2.78 -7.35
N PRO A 42 13.27 3.46 -8.49
CA PRO A 42 12.58 4.69 -8.83
C PRO A 42 11.15 4.44 -9.31
N LEU A 43 10.26 5.38 -8.99
CA LEU A 43 8.90 5.45 -9.52
C LEU A 43 8.72 6.75 -10.31
N PRO A 44 8.01 6.74 -11.45
CA PRO A 44 7.74 7.93 -12.27
C PRO A 44 6.52 8.71 -11.75
N LEU A 45 6.40 8.89 -10.44
CA LEU A 45 5.27 9.48 -9.75
C LEU A 45 5.75 10.53 -8.74
N SER A 46 4.82 11.26 -8.11
CA SER A 46 5.15 12.16 -7.00
C SER A 46 5.75 11.39 -5.81
N LEU A 47 5.30 10.17 -5.57
CA LEU A 47 5.98 9.19 -4.74
C LEU A 47 7.07 8.53 -5.59
N ASN A 48 8.29 9.09 -5.54
CA ASN A 48 9.33 8.85 -6.53
C ASN A 48 10.16 7.58 -6.32
N HIS A 49 9.82 6.74 -5.35
CA HIS A 49 10.57 5.52 -5.04
C HIS A 49 9.71 4.46 -4.37
N ILE A 50 10.15 3.21 -4.49
CA ILE A 50 9.75 2.10 -3.66
C ILE A 50 10.98 1.44 -3.05
N ASN A 51 10.90 1.08 -1.78
CA ASN A 51 11.87 0.23 -1.11
C ASN A 51 11.53 -1.23 -1.34
N VAL A 52 12.53 -2.01 -1.73
CA VAL A 52 12.46 -3.45 -1.82
C VAL A 52 13.53 -4.04 -0.92
N TYR A 53 13.32 -5.25 -0.44
CA TYR A 53 14.24 -5.85 0.52
C TYR A 53 14.72 -7.22 0.05
N ALA A 54 15.97 -7.55 0.41
CA ALA A 54 16.51 -8.89 0.25
C ALA A 54 16.87 -9.46 1.62
N LEU A 55 16.31 -10.61 1.94
CA LEU A 55 16.51 -11.33 3.18
C LEU A 55 17.48 -12.50 2.91
N ALA A 56 18.54 -12.62 3.70
CA ALA A 56 19.49 -13.71 3.57
C ALA A 56 18.80 -15.06 3.79
N ASP A 57 18.93 -15.99 2.83
CA ASP A 57 18.24 -17.27 2.81
C ASP A 57 19.21 -18.39 2.43
N GLY A 58 20.03 -18.79 3.40
CA GLY A 58 21.11 -19.76 3.19
C GLY A 58 22.16 -19.24 2.20
N ASP A 59 22.32 -19.93 1.09
CA ASP A 59 23.25 -19.53 0.01
C ASP A 59 22.65 -18.52 -0.98
N GLY A 60 21.42 -18.04 -0.75
CA GLY A 60 20.69 -17.14 -1.63
C GLY A 60 19.94 -16.01 -0.91
N TRP A 61 18.89 -15.51 -1.58
CA TRP A 61 18.06 -14.42 -1.09
C TRP A 61 16.57 -14.72 -1.26
N THR A 62 15.76 -14.34 -0.28
CA THR A 62 14.33 -14.12 -0.41
C THR A 62 14.12 -12.63 -0.69
N LEU A 63 13.41 -12.29 -1.77
CA LEU A 63 13.07 -10.91 -2.11
C LEU A 63 11.70 -10.53 -1.55
N VAL A 64 11.55 -9.29 -1.08
CA VAL A 64 10.27 -8.71 -0.65
C VAL A 64 10.00 -7.48 -1.47
N ASP A 65 8.90 -7.50 -2.24
CA ASP A 65 8.48 -6.57 -3.28
C ASP A 65 9.46 -6.43 -4.45
N THR A 66 9.00 -5.87 -5.57
CA THR A 66 9.74 -6.01 -6.84
C THR A 66 9.85 -4.74 -7.67
N GLY A 67 9.11 -3.68 -7.32
CA GLY A 67 9.09 -2.44 -8.09
C GLY A 67 8.17 -2.51 -9.31
N LEU A 68 7.94 -1.34 -9.90
CA LEU A 68 7.10 -1.16 -11.08
C LEU A 68 7.77 -1.75 -12.34
N LYS A 69 6.99 -2.31 -13.27
CA LYS A 69 7.48 -2.83 -14.56
C LYS A 69 7.98 -1.70 -15.46
N THR A 70 9.19 -1.24 -15.21
CA THR A 70 9.88 -0.24 -16.05
C THR A 70 11.28 -0.73 -16.43
N GLY A 71 11.83 -0.14 -17.49
CA GLY A 71 13.22 -0.41 -17.88
C GLY A 71 14.22 0.01 -16.79
N VAL A 72 13.93 1.12 -16.08
CA VAL A 72 14.80 1.63 -15.02
C VAL A 72 14.77 0.70 -13.81
N SER A 73 13.60 0.17 -13.42
CA SER A 73 13.49 -0.80 -12.33
C SER A 73 14.20 -2.11 -12.66
N LYS A 74 14.09 -2.59 -13.91
CA LYS A 74 14.84 -3.78 -14.36
C LYS A 74 16.34 -3.55 -14.30
N ALA A 75 16.83 -2.40 -14.79
CA ALA A 75 18.25 -2.07 -14.72
C ALA A 75 18.74 -1.96 -13.27
N GLY A 76 17.92 -1.40 -12.35
CA GLY A 76 18.19 -1.38 -10.92
C GLY A 76 18.33 -2.80 -10.34
N TRP A 77 17.44 -3.73 -10.69
CA TRP A 77 17.56 -5.13 -10.30
C TRP A 77 18.80 -5.80 -10.91
N ASP A 78 19.10 -5.61 -12.19
CA ASP A 78 20.29 -6.20 -12.81
C ASP A 78 21.57 -5.74 -12.11
N ALA A 79 21.66 -4.45 -11.75
CA ALA A 79 22.79 -3.91 -11.00
C ALA A 79 22.85 -4.49 -9.57
N ALA A 80 21.72 -4.56 -8.87
CA ALA A 80 21.67 -5.11 -7.51
C ALA A 80 22.05 -6.60 -7.49
N LEU A 81 21.55 -7.38 -8.44
CA LEU A 81 21.85 -8.81 -8.56
C LEU A 81 23.33 -9.07 -8.82
N ALA A 82 23.97 -8.28 -9.72
CA ALA A 82 25.40 -8.40 -10.00
C ALA A 82 26.29 -7.84 -8.89
N GLY A 83 25.82 -6.80 -8.18
CA GLY A 83 26.55 -6.08 -7.13
C GLY A 83 26.24 -6.61 -5.73
N PRO A 84 25.41 -5.90 -4.92
CA PRO A 84 25.25 -6.20 -3.50
C PRO A 84 24.64 -7.58 -3.20
N LEU A 85 23.87 -8.17 -4.12
CA LEU A 85 23.33 -9.53 -3.96
C LEU A 85 24.34 -10.61 -4.38
N GLY A 86 25.50 -10.25 -4.95
CA GLY A 86 26.64 -11.11 -5.18
C GLY A 86 26.41 -12.25 -6.18
N GLY A 87 25.46 -12.12 -7.09
CA GLY A 87 25.09 -13.17 -8.05
C GLY A 87 24.48 -14.43 -7.42
N LYS A 88 24.10 -14.36 -6.14
CA LYS A 88 23.50 -15.49 -5.44
C LYS A 88 22.09 -15.79 -5.95
N PRO A 89 21.62 -17.05 -5.83
CA PRO A 89 20.27 -17.41 -6.29
C PRO A 89 19.17 -16.69 -5.52
N ILE A 90 18.08 -16.40 -6.19
CA ILE A 90 16.82 -15.95 -5.58
C ILE A 90 15.99 -17.21 -5.27
N LYS A 91 15.72 -17.46 -3.99
CA LYS A 91 15.01 -18.64 -3.50
C LYS A 91 13.50 -18.51 -3.61
N ARG A 92 12.99 -17.29 -3.37
CA ARG A 92 11.56 -16.97 -3.44
C ARG A 92 11.35 -15.46 -3.59
N VAL A 93 10.18 -15.08 -4.08
CA VAL A 93 9.71 -13.70 -4.16
C VAL A 93 8.46 -13.58 -3.31
N ILE A 94 8.46 -12.68 -2.35
CA ILE A 94 7.30 -12.33 -1.53
C ILE A 94 6.79 -10.98 -2.03
N CYS A 95 5.50 -10.87 -2.31
CA CYS A 95 4.86 -9.57 -2.56
C CYS A 95 3.91 -9.26 -1.42
N THR A 96 4.06 -8.05 -0.87
CA THR A 96 3.25 -7.60 0.28
C THR A 96 1.79 -7.45 -0.11
N HIS A 97 1.51 -6.89 -1.28
CA HIS A 97 0.17 -6.69 -1.81
C HIS A 97 0.19 -6.48 -3.33
N MET A 98 -1.00 -6.26 -3.92
CA MET A 98 -1.22 -6.32 -5.37
C MET A 98 -0.81 -5.06 -6.14
N HIS A 99 -0.48 -3.93 -5.52
CA HIS A 99 -0.22 -2.69 -6.25
C HIS A 99 0.98 -2.82 -7.21
N PRO A 100 0.94 -2.13 -8.37
CA PRO A 100 1.91 -2.35 -9.44
C PRO A 100 3.37 -2.07 -9.07
N ASP A 101 3.63 -1.16 -8.14
CA ASP A 101 4.97 -0.86 -7.67
C ASP A 101 5.52 -1.92 -6.71
N HIS A 102 4.68 -2.83 -6.22
CA HIS A 102 5.07 -3.99 -5.42
C HIS A 102 5.21 -5.26 -6.25
N ILE A 103 4.23 -5.56 -7.12
CA ILE A 103 4.23 -6.80 -7.92
C ILE A 103 4.74 -6.62 -9.35
N GLY A 104 5.07 -5.41 -9.77
CA GLY A 104 5.30 -5.07 -11.18
C GLY A 104 6.34 -5.94 -11.88
N LEU A 105 7.38 -6.35 -11.18
CA LEU A 105 8.42 -7.24 -11.71
C LEU A 105 8.43 -8.64 -11.07
N ALA A 106 7.40 -9.00 -10.26
CA ALA A 106 7.34 -10.30 -9.60
C ALA A 106 7.41 -11.46 -10.58
N GLY A 107 6.60 -11.45 -11.64
CA GLY A 107 6.61 -12.49 -12.65
C GLY A 107 7.94 -12.60 -13.39
N TRP A 108 8.57 -11.47 -13.72
CA TRP A 108 9.88 -11.45 -14.37
C TRP A 108 10.99 -12.04 -13.47
N LEU A 109 10.99 -11.74 -12.17
CA LEU A 109 11.94 -12.30 -11.21
C LEU A 109 11.70 -13.80 -10.99
N CYS A 110 10.43 -14.19 -10.81
CA CYS A 110 10.06 -15.60 -10.66
C CYS A 110 10.46 -16.45 -11.86
N GLU A 111 10.24 -15.96 -13.08
CA GLU A 111 10.63 -16.64 -14.32
C GLU A 111 12.16 -16.75 -14.45
N ARG A 112 12.86 -15.64 -14.22
CA ARG A 112 14.33 -15.57 -14.34
C ARG A 112 15.05 -16.53 -13.41
N PHE A 113 14.56 -16.70 -12.18
CA PHE A 113 15.22 -17.50 -11.16
C PHE A 113 14.51 -18.83 -10.87
N GLN A 114 13.41 -19.12 -11.58
CA GLN A 114 12.54 -20.28 -11.30
C GLN A 114 12.11 -20.31 -9.82
N ALA A 115 11.92 -19.12 -9.24
CA ALA A 115 11.59 -18.92 -7.84
C ALA A 115 10.06 -18.88 -7.65
N PRO A 116 9.52 -19.48 -6.57
CA PRO A 116 8.09 -19.37 -6.27
C PRO A 116 7.71 -17.94 -5.86
N LEU A 117 6.47 -17.54 -6.23
CA LEU A 117 5.82 -16.35 -5.72
C LEU A 117 5.05 -16.69 -4.45
N LEU A 118 5.20 -15.85 -3.41
CA LEU A 118 4.45 -15.94 -2.17
C LEU A 118 3.60 -14.66 -2.01
N MET A 119 2.30 -14.81 -1.80
CA MET A 119 1.34 -13.71 -1.58
C MET A 119 0.17 -14.19 -0.72
N SER A 120 -0.60 -13.28 -0.17
CA SER A 120 -1.92 -13.60 0.38
C SER A 120 -2.91 -13.94 -0.77
N ARG A 121 -4.03 -14.57 -0.42
CA ARG A 121 -4.98 -15.08 -1.43
C ARG A 121 -5.67 -13.94 -2.18
N LEU A 122 -6.23 -12.99 -1.44
CA LEU A 122 -6.99 -11.91 -2.06
C LEU A 122 -6.08 -11.00 -2.90
N GLU A 123 -4.86 -10.74 -2.46
CA GLU A 123 -3.91 -9.96 -3.24
C GLU A 123 -3.55 -10.63 -4.58
N TYR A 124 -3.27 -11.93 -4.55
CA TYR A 124 -2.97 -12.67 -5.79
C TYR A 124 -4.17 -12.70 -6.75
N VAL A 125 -5.38 -13.00 -6.23
CA VAL A 125 -6.59 -13.09 -7.08
C VAL A 125 -6.97 -11.73 -7.64
N THR A 126 -6.89 -10.67 -6.83
CA THR A 126 -7.18 -9.29 -7.26
C THR A 126 -6.17 -8.82 -8.31
N ALA A 127 -4.87 -9.09 -8.12
CA ALA A 127 -3.86 -8.80 -9.13
C ALA A 127 -4.17 -9.50 -10.47
N ARG A 128 -4.52 -10.80 -10.42
CA ARG A 128 -4.87 -11.58 -11.63
C ARG A 128 -6.12 -11.03 -12.32
N MET A 129 -7.13 -10.60 -11.56
CA MET A 129 -8.34 -9.96 -12.07
C MET A 129 -8.01 -8.66 -12.79
N LEU A 130 -7.26 -7.75 -12.13
CA LEU A 130 -6.91 -6.45 -12.69
C LEU A 130 -5.98 -6.54 -13.92
N ILE A 131 -5.10 -7.54 -13.96
CA ILE A 131 -4.25 -7.81 -15.13
C ILE A 131 -5.09 -8.28 -16.31
N ALA A 132 -6.13 -9.10 -16.07
CA ALA A 132 -7.01 -9.60 -17.13
C ALA A 132 -7.86 -8.53 -17.80
N ASP A 133 -8.00 -7.36 -17.18
CA ASP A 133 -8.68 -6.19 -17.74
C ASP A 133 -7.84 -5.49 -18.86
N GLU A 134 -6.58 -5.84 -19.04
CA GLU A 134 -5.75 -5.25 -20.10
C GLU A 134 -6.34 -5.55 -21.49
N GLY A 135 -6.58 -4.48 -22.24
CA GLY A 135 -7.17 -4.57 -23.58
C GLY A 135 -8.69 -4.83 -23.61
N GLN A 136 -9.33 -4.95 -22.45
CA GLN A 136 -10.79 -5.08 -22.35
C GLN A 136 -11.47 -3.69 -22.39
N PRO A 137 -12.72 -3.61 -22.90
CA PRO A 137 -13.50 -2.38 -22.78
C PRO A 137 -13.84 -2.09 -21.32
N ALA A 138 -13.81 -0.81 -20.96
CA ALA A 138 -14.20 -0.38 -19.63
C ALA A 138 -15.67 -0.73 -19.32
N PRO A 139 -15.96 -1.36 -18.18
CA PRO A 139 -17.32 -1.76 -17.83
C PRO A 139 -18.22 -0.57 -17.54
N ASP A 140 -19.49 -0.64 -17.93
CA ASP A 140 -20.47 0.44 -17.66
C ASP A 140 -20.70 0.66 -16.16
N ALA A 141 -20.57 -0.38 -15.35
CA ALA A 141 -20.65 -0.28 -13.89
C ALA A 141 -19.64 0.73 -13.32
N GLY A 142 -18.42 0.78 -13.87
CA GLY A 142 -17.42 1.78 -13.46
C GLY A 142 -17.82 3.19 -13.85
N ALA A 143 -18.41 3.39 -15.04
CA ALA A 143 -18.91 4.69 -15.44
C ALA A 143 -20.09 5.16 -14.56
N VAL A 144 -20.97 4.24 -14.17
CA VAL A 144 -22.07 4.51 -13.23
C VAL A 144 -21.51 4.92 -11.87
N PHE A 145 -20.50 4.21 -11.37
CA PHE A 145 -19.82 4.51 -10.10
C PHE A 145 -19.23 5.94 -10.09
N TYR A 146 -18.45 6.30 -11.12
CA TYR A 146 -17.83 7.62 -11.17
C TYR A 146 -18.85 8.74 -11.44
N ARG A 147 -19.92 8.49 -12.21
CA ARG A 147 -21.02 9.43 -12.35
C ARG A 147 -21.72 9.69 -11.01
N ALA A 148 -21.99 8.64 -10.25
CA ALA A 148 -22.56 8.75 -8.92
C ALA A 148 -21.67 9.58 -7.97
N ALA A 149 -20.36 9.51 -8.12
CA ALA A 149 -19.41 10.33 -7.37
C ALA A 149 -19.39 11.81 -7.78
N GLY A 150 -20.01 12.17 -8.93
CA GLY A 150 -20.07 13.53 -9.45
C GLY A 150 -19.08 13.87 -10.57
N TRP A 151 -18.49 12.85 -11.24
CA TRP A 151 -17.61 13.08 -12.40
C TRP A 151 -18.39 13.57 -13.63
N SER A 152 -17.75 14.44 -14.42
CA SER A 152 -18.25 14.85 -15.72
C SER A 152 -18.13 13.72 -16.76
N ASP A 153 -18.91 13.84 -17.85
CA ASP A 153 -18.82 12.90 -18.97
C ASP A 153 -17.41 12.86 -19.60
N GLU A 154 -16.70 13.98 -19.62
CA GLU A 154 -15.33 14.07 -20.09
C GLU A 154 -14.35 13.29 -19.19
N GLN A 155 -14.50 13.38 -17.87
CA GLN A 155 -13.69 12.61 -16.91
C GLN A 155 -13.95 11.11 -17.04
N ILE A 156 -15.21 10.71 -17.20
CA ILE A 156 -15.60 9.33 -17.44
C ILE A 156 -15.03 8.81 -18.77
N ALA A 157 -15.06 9.60 -19.83
CA ALA A 157 -14.49 9.23 -21.12
C ALA A 157 -12.97 9.01 -21.03
N ARG A 158 -12.24 9.87 -20.31
CA ARG A 158 -10.81 9.68 -20.06
C ARG A 158 -10.52 8.40 -19.25
N TRP A 159 -11.29 8.14 -18.20
CA TRP A 159 -11.16 6.90 -17.43
C TRP A 159 -11.36 5.67 -18.31
N ARG A 160 -12.40 5.66 -19.18
CA ARG A 160 -12.63 4.56 -20.12
C ARG A 160 -11.43 4.30 -21.04
N THR A 161 -10.76 5.38 -21.49
CA THR A 161 -9.56 5.26 -22.33
C THR A 161 -8.36 4.67 -21.57
N GLY A 162 -8.25 4.94 -20.27
CA GLY A 162 -7.17 4.46 -19.41
C GLY A 162 -7.44 3.08 -18.78
N TYR A 163 -8.63 2.50 -18.98
CA TYR A 163 -8.99 1.23 -18.36
C TYR A 163 -8.04 0.08 -18.75
N GLY A 164 -7.82 -0.84 -17.83
CA GLY A 164 -6.85 -1.94 -18.01
C GLY A 164 -5.38 -1.52 -17.93
N GLY A 165 -5.08 -0.26 -17.57
CA GLY A 165 -3.71 0.24 -17.42
C GLY A 165 -2.89 -0.51 -16.37
N PHE A 166 -3.53 -1.14 -15.40
CA PHE A 166 -2.88 -1.97 -14.38
C PHE A 166 -2.06 -3.10 -15.00
N GLY A 167 -2.62 -3.86 -15.95
CA GLY A 167 -1.92 -4.97 -16.61
C GLY A 167 -0.67 -4.52 -17.37
N LYS A 168 -0.68 -3.30 -17.93
CA LYS A 168 0.50 -2.73 -18.59
C LYS A 168 1.66 -2.47 -17.64
N ALA A 169 1.36 -2.17 -16.37
CA ALA A 169 2.32 -1.84 -15.34
C ALA A 169 2.92 -3.07 -14.61
N VAL A 170 2.42 -4.27 -14.90
CA VAL A 170 2.83 -5.52 -14.24
C VAL A 170 3.32 -6.54 -15.26
N ALA A 171 4.42 -7.25 -14.96
CA ALA A 171 4.86 -8.39 -15.74
C ALA A 171 3.89 -9.57 -15.56
N ALA A 172 3.82 -10.48 -16.55
CA ALA A 172 2.95 -11.64 -16.46
C ALA A 172 3.18 -12.40 -15.15
N MET A 173 2.14 -12.50 -14.32
CA MET A 173 2.21 -13.17 -13.03
C MET A 173 2.34 -14.69 -13.20
N PRO A 174 3.08 -15.39 -12.31
CA PRO A 174 3.09 -16.84 -12.27
C PRO A 174 1.67 -17.42 -12.18
N ALA A 175 1.43 -18.52 -12.87
CA ALA A 175 0.12 -19.20 -12.84
C ALA A 175 -0.18 -19.83 -11.46
N ALA A 176 0.85 -20.12 -10.69
CA ALA A 176 0.76 -20.67 -9.34
C ALA A 176 1.52 -19.78 -8.34
N TYR A 177 1.07 -19.78 -7.10
CA TYR A 177 1.71 -19.09 -5.99
C TYR A 177 1.62 -19.93 -4.71
N GLN A 178 2.45 -19.63 -3.73
CA GLN A 178 2.35 -20.16 -2.38
C GLN A 178 1.59 -19.15 -1.52
N ARG A 179 0.49 -19.60 -0.90
CA ARG A 179 -0.33 -18.73 -0.09
C ARG A 179 0.35 -18.38 1.23
N LEU A 180 0.31 -17.09 1.58
CA LEU A 180 0.58 -16.57 2.91
C LEU A 180 -0.75 -16.28 3.62
N SER A 181 -0.80 -16.61 4.91
CA SER A 181 -1.97 -16.36 5.76
C SER A 181 -1.53 -15.78 7.10
N GLU A 182 -2.45 -15.12 7.79
CA GLU A 182 -2.22 -14.58 9.13
C GLU A 182 -1.61 -15.64 10.07
N ASN A 183 -0.55 -15.26 10.79
CA ASN A 183 0.23 -16.10 11.71
C ASN A 183 1.07 -17.23 11.09
N ASP A 184 1.12 -17.38 9.75
CA ASP A 184 2.10 -18.27 9.14
C ASP A 184 3.51 -17.88 9.59
N VAL A 185 4.39 -18.87 9.77
CA VAL A 185 5.80 -18.66 10.07
C VAL A 185 6.63 -19.14 8.90
N LEU A 186 7.36 -18.22 8.30
CA LEU A 186 8.29 -18.50 7.20
C LEU A 186 9.69 -18.65 7.74
N ARG A 187 10.29 -19.80 7.53
CA ARG A 187 11.74 -19.97 7.73
C ARG A 187 12.48 -19.38 6.55
N ILE A 188 13.25 -18.30 6.80
CA ILE A 188 14.10 -17.63 5.80
C ILE A 188 15.52 -17.59 6.36
N GLY A 189 16.42 -18.38 5.78
CA GLY A 189 17.72 -18.62 6.35
C GLY A 189 17.62 -19.22 7.76
N ASP A 190 18.25 -18.56 8.73
CA ASP A 190 18.23 -18.97 10.13
C ASP A 190 17.15 -18.28 10.97
N ASP A 191 16.33 -17.40 10.36
CA ASP A 191 15.34 -16.60 11.04
C ASP A 191 13.91 -17.08 10.76
N ASP A 192 13.04 -16.96 11.77
CA ASP A 192 11.60 -17.16 11.65
C ASP A 192 10.91 -15.81 11.47
N TRP A 193 10.14 -15.68 10.36
CA TRP A 193 9.38 -14.51 10.02
C TRP A 193 7.88 -14.81 10.11
N ARG A 194 7.19 -14.14 11.01
CA ARG A 194 5.75 -14.28 11.17
C ARG A 194 5.01 -13.37 10.18
N VAL A 195 4.03 -13.93 9.50
CA VAL A 195 3.09 -13.16 8.66
C VAL A 195 2.08 -12.45 9.56
N VAL A 196 1.93 -11.16 9.33
CA VAL A 196 0.93 -10.29 9.95
C VAL A 196 0.12 -9.66 8.83
N ILE A 197 -1.19 -9.87 8.82
CA ILE A 197 -2.07 -9.31 7.79
C ILE A 197 -2.59 -7.94 8.24
N GLY A 198 -2.42 -6.95 7.37
CA GLY A 198 -3.06 -5.65 7.45
C GLY A 198 -4.23 -5.57 6.47
N GLU A 199 -5.19 -4.68 6.73
CA GLU A 199 -6.40 -4.52 5.92
C GLU A 199 -6.66 -3.03 5.63
N GLY A 200 -7.48 -2.75 4.64
CA GLY A 200 -8.03 -1.44 4.31
C GLY A 200 -7.30 -0.70 3.20
N HIS A 201 -5.96 -0.66 3.18
CA HIS A 201 -5.21 -0.18 2.01
C HIS A 201 -5.39 -1.13 0.82
N CYS A 202 -5.38 -2.40 1.12
CA CYS A 202 -5.72 -3.51 0.25
C CYS A 202 -6.33 -4.64 1.10
N PRO A 203 -6.92 -5.69 0.50
CA PRO A 203 -7.72 -6.68 1.24
C PRO A 203 -6.95 -7.52 2.25
N GLU A 204 -5.73 -7.98 1.92
CA GLU A 204 -4.92 -8.88 2.76
C GLU A 204 -3.44 -8.50 2.65
N HIS A 205 -3.06 -7.29 3.11
CA HIS A 205 -1.69 -6.81 3.04
C HIS A 205 -0.75 -7.65 3.92
N VAL A 206 0.29 -8.25 3.34
CA VAL A 206 1.29 -9.04 4.06
C VAL A 206 2.34 -8.12 4.67
N CYS A 207 2.48 -8.15 5.99
CA CYS A 207 3.64 -7.67 6.72
C CYS A 207 4.44 -8.87 7.23
N LEU A 208 5.76 -8.71 7.45
CA LEU A 208 6.62 -9.77 7.96
C LEU A 208 7.31 -9.30 9.25
N TRP A 209 7.17 -10.08 10.31
CA TRP A 209 7.74 -9.77 11.61
C TRP A 209 8.77 -10.82 12.04
N ARG A 210 10.03 -10.40 12.18
CA ARG A 210 11.09 -11.18 12.81
C ARG A 210 11.10 -10.88 14.30
N GLU A 211 10.47 -11.77 15.08
CA GLU A 211 10.24 -11.53 16.51
C GLU A 211 11.55 -11.50 17.33
N GLY A 212 12.58 -12.24 16.89
CA GLY A 212 13.83 -12.40 17.64
C GLY A 212 14.63 -11.12 17.87
N ASP A 213 14.56 -10.17 16.93
CA ASP A 213 15.26 -8.88 17.02
C ASP A 213 14.37 -7.66 16.70
N GLY A 214 13.07 -7.86 16.57
CA GLY A 214 12.10 -6.78 16.41
C GLY A 214 12.11 -6.11 15.04
N VAL A 215 12.58 -6.75 13.97
CA VAL A 215 12.49 -6.23 12.60
C VAL A 215 11.10 -6.47 12.03
N PHE A 216 10.46 -5.42 11.51
CA PHE A 216 9.11 -5.46 10.96
C PHE A 216 9.04 -4.84 9.55
N LEU A 217 8.90 -5.68 8.54
CA LEU A 217 8.62 -5.26 7.16
C LEU A 217 7.13 -4.91 7.06
N SER A 218 6.83 -3.63 7.03
CA SER A 218 5.45 -3.14 7.07
C SER A 218 4.79 -2.98 5.71
N GLY A 219 5.56 -3.06 4.62
CA GLY A 219 5.01 -2.71 3.31
C GLY A 219 4.39 -1.31 3.34
N ASP A 220 3.20 -1.19 2.77
CA ASP A 220 2.39 0.03 2.80
C ASP A 220 1.46 0.12 4.00
N GLN A 221 1.38 -0.91 4.85
CA GLN A 221 0.50 -0.88 6.02
C GLN A 221 0.94 0.17 7.05
N ILE A 222 2.22 0.46 7.18
CA ILE A 222 2.72 1.51 8.08
C ILE A 222 3.84 2.29 7.39
N LEU A 223 3.53 3.47 6.86
CA LEU A 223 4.47 4.38 6.22
C LEU A 223 4.86 5.53 7.19
N PRO A 224 6.11 6.01 7.19
CA PRO A 224 6.58 6.95 8.21
C PRO A 224 5.99 8.36 8.09
N ARG A 225 5.69 8.85 6.88
CA ARG A 225 5.32 10.25 6.64
C ARG A 225 3.93 10.46 6.09
N ILE A 226 3.47 9.57 5.21
CA ILE A 226 2.17 9.65 4.52
C ILE A 226 1.24 8.55 5.04
N SER A 227 -0.06 8.75 4.94
CA SER A 227 -1.03 7.67 5.04
C SER A 227 -1.10 6.96 3.70
N SER A 228 -1.21 5.65 3.72
CA SER A 228 -1.51 4.88 2.52
C SER A 228 -2.90 5.24 2.01
N ASN A 229 -3.11 5.18 0.71
CA ASN A 229 -4.41 5.41 0.12
C ASN A 229 -5.38 4.29 0.55
N VAL A 230 -6.58 4.67 0.98
CA VAL A 230 -7.64 3.75 1.40
C VAL A 230 -8.87 4.07 0.57
N SER A 231 -9.11 3.28 -0.47
CA SER A 231 -10.07 3.62 -1.53
C SER A 231 -11.13 2.56 -1.74
N VAL A 232 -12.36 3.02 -1.98
CA VAL A 232 -13.43 2.24 -2.60
C VAL A 232 -13.26 2.26 -4.12
N TRP A 233 -13.37 1.10 -4.74
CA TRP A 233 -13.25 0.94 -6.19
C TRP A 233 -14.58 0.50 -6.83
N PRO A 234 -14.76 0.69 -8.15
CA PRO A 234 -15.99 0.27 -8.84
C PRO A 234 -16.34 -1.21 -8.69
N THR A 235 -15.37 -2.05 -8.35
CA THR A 235 -15.55 -3.50 -8.12
C THR A 235 -16.29 -3.80 -6.81
N GLU A 236 -16.20 -2.89 -5.83
CA GLU A 236 -16.87 -3.04 -4.52
C GLU A 236 -17.37 -1.68 -4.01
N PRO A 237 -18.40 -1.08 -4.68
CA PRO A 237 -18.82 0.30 -4.43
C PRO A 237 -19.36 0.57 -3.03
N GLU A 238 -19.84 -0.46 -2.33
CA GLU A 238 -20.35 -0.39 -0.95
C GLU A 238 -19.32 -0.85 0.09
N GLY A 239 -18.05 -1.03 -0.29
CA GLY A 239 -16.97 -1.43 0.62
C GLY A 239 -16.73 -0.44 1.76
N ASP A 240 -16.13 -0.92 2.85
CA ASP A 240 -15.73 -0.12 4.03
C ASP A 240 -14.22 -0.23 4.32
N PRO A 241 -13.37 0.07 3.32
CA PRO A 241 -11.93 -0.09 3.52
C PRO A 241 -11.38 0.86 4.61
N LEU A 242 -12.04 2.00 4.88
CA LEU A 242 -11.62 2.87 5.98
C LEU A 242 -11.91 2.25 7.35
N GLY A 243 -13.05 1.59 7.52
CA GLY A 243 -13.34 0.86 8.75
C GLY A 243 -12.38 -0.32 8.97
N GLU A 244 -12.08 -1.07 7.90
CA GLU A 244 -11.07 -2.14 7.92
C GLU A 244 -9.69 -1.58 8.30
N TRP A 245 -9.25 -0.49 7.67
CA TRP A 245 -8.00 0.19 7.96
C TRP A 245 -7.89 0.62 9.43
N LEU A 246 -8.91 1.30 9.95
CA LEU A 246 -8.90 1.77 11.34
C LEU A 246 -8.89 0.60 12.33
N ARG A 247 -9.67 -0.46 12.08
CA ARG A 247 -9.64 -1.69 12.90
C ARG A 247 -8.27 -2.36 12.85
N SER A 248 -7.68 -2.47 11.66
CA SER A 248 -6.36 -3.04 11.44
C SER A 248 -5.27 -2.25 12.19
N LEU A 249 -5.26 -0.90 12.09
CA LEU A 249 -4.29 -0.06 12.82
C LEU A 249 -4.42 -0.21 14.34
N VAL A 250 -5.65 -0.30 14.88
CA VAL A 250 -5.89 -0.53 16.32
C VAL A 250 -5.38 -1.90 16.74
N ALA A 251 -5.66 -2.94 15.96
CA ALA A 251 -5.20 -4.29 16.22
C ALA A 251 -3.66 -4.40 16.19
N LEU A 252 -3.02 -3.79 15.18
CA LEU A 252 -1.57 -3.72 15.07
C LEU A 252 -0.95 -3.00 16.27
N LYS A 253 -1.54 -1.86 16.71
CA LYS A 253 -1.07 -1.12 17.88
C LYS A 253 -1.13 -1.94 19.15
N ALA A 254 -2.17 -2.77 19.32
CA ALA A 254 -2.32 -3.63 20.49
C ALA A 254 -1.36 -4.82 20.48
N ARG A 255 -0.98 -5.30 19.30
CA ARG A 255 -0.17 -6.52 19.10
C ARG A 255 1.32 -6.25 19.05
N LEU A 256 1.74 -5.18 18.35
CA LEU A 256 3.14 -4.95 18.03
C LEU A 256 3.89 -4.30 19.21
N PRO A 257 5.10 -4.78 19.56
CA PRO A 257 5.99 -4.09 20.49
C PRO A 257 6.34 -2.67 20.02
N SER A 258 6.54 -1.76 20.96
CA SER A 258 6.79 -0.33 20.66
C SER A 258 8.19 -0.04 20.09
N ASP A 259 9.14 -0.94 20.31
CA ASP A 259 10.57 -0.81 19.98
C ASP A 259 10.96 -1.41 18.62
N LEU A 260 9.98 -1.84 17.81
CA LEU A 260 10.22 -2.40 16.48
C LEU A 260 11.01 -1.46 15.58
N PHE A 261 11.91 -2.06 14.80
CA PHE A 261 12.54 -1.42 13.66
C PHE A 261 11.69 -1.69 12.42
N VAL A 262 10.99 -0.65 11.95
CA VAL A 262 10.03 -0.74 10.86
C VAL A 262 10.71 -0.47 9.52
N LEU A 263 10.52 -1.37 8.57
CA LEU A 263 11.02 -1.33 7.21
C LEU A 263 9.84 -1.10 6.24
N PRO A 264 9.53 0.15 5.87
CA PRO A 264 8.39 0.49 5.04
C PRO A 264 8.72 0.41 3.55
N SER A 265 7.70 0.28 2.69
CA SER A 265 7.91 0.32 1.24
C SER A 265 8.16 1.73 0.70
N HIS A 266 7.78 2.77 1.43
CA HIS A 266 8.07 4.16 1.06
C HIS A 266 8.60 4.95 2.25
N GLY A 267 9.54 5.87 1.98
CA GLY A 267 10.26 6.62 3.01
C GLY A 267 11.52 5.89 3.48
N GLU A 268 11.93 6.12 4.72
CA GLU A 268 13.11 5.49 5.31
C GLU A 268 12.70 4.53 6.44
N PRO A 269 13.51 3.49 6.71
CA PRO A 269 13.38 2.65 7.92
C PRO A 269 13.37 3.49 9.20
N PHE A 270 12.52 3.12 10.17
CA PHE A 270 12.31 3.94 11.36
C PHE A 270 11.95 3.14 12.62
N HIS A 271 12.15 3.75 13.79
CA HIS A 271 11.58 3.34 15.07
C HIS A 271 10.45 4.28 15.49
N GLY A 272 9.55 3.79 16.37
CA GLY A 272 8.43 4.57 16.88
C GLY A 272 7.08 4.16 16.30
N VAL A 273 6.89 2.87 16.04
CA VAL A 273 5.69 2.28 15.42
C VAL A 273 4.40 2.67 16.16
N ALA A 274 4.38 2.65 17.50
CA ALA A 274 3.21 3.02 18.30
C ALA A 274 2.80 4.49 18.07
N THR A 275 3.77 5.42 18.09
CA THR A 275 3.54 6.84 17.78
C THR A 275 3.00 7.01 16.36
N ARG A 276 3.53 6.24 15.41
CA ARG A 276 3.08 6.32 14.02
C ARG A 276 1.66 5.81 13.83
N LEU A 277 1.31 4.67 14.41
CA LEU A 277 -0.05 4.11 14.36
C LEU A 277 -1.07 5.08 14.97
N GLU A 278 -0.76 5.69 16.11
CA GLU A 278 -1.59 6.75 16.69
C GLU A 278 -1.77 7.95 15.78
N ALA A 279 -0.71 8.38 15.10
CA ALA A 279 -0.77 9.51 14.18
C ALA A 279 -1.65 9.19 12.95
N LEU A 280 -1.60 7.96 12.42
CA LEU A 280 -2.46 7.51 11.33
C LEU A 280 -3.93 7.50 11.75
N ILE A 281 -4.26 6.90 12.90
CA ILE A 281 -5.64 6.86 13.43
C ILE A 281 -6.17 8.30 13.62
N ARG A 282 -5.42 9.17 14.34
CA ARG A 282 -5.84 10.57 14.57
C ARG A 282 -5.96 11.37 13.28
N GLY A 283 -5.16 11.05 12.25
CA GLY A 283 -5.25 11.66 10.93
C GLY A 283 -6.62 11.46 10.31
N HIS A 284 -7.10 10.22 10.25
CA HIS A 284 -8.41 9.86 9.72
C HIS A 284 -9.56 10.41 10.58
N GLU A 285 -9.46 10.33 11.91
CA GLU A 285 -10.46 10.94 12.82
C GLU A 285 -10.59 12.46 12.56
N THR A 286 -9.48 13.13 12.34
CA THR A 286 -9.49 14.57 12.02
C THR A 286 -10.09 14.85 10.64
N ALA A 287 -9.80 14.01 9.64
CA ALA A 287 -10.40 14.09 8.31
C ALA A 287 -11.92 13.87 8.37
N LEU A 288 -12.38 12.88 9.11
CA LEU A 288 -13.81 12.61 9.32
C LEU A 288 -14.52 13.81 9.96
N LYS A 289 -13.94 14.44 10.99
CA LYS A 289 -14.50 15.65 11.60
C LYS A 289 -14.59 16.85 10.63
N ARG A 290 -13.63 16.99 9.71
CA ARG A 290 -13.72 18.02 8.65
C ARG A 290 -14.81 17.68 7.63
N LEU A 291 -14.89 16.40 7.25
CA LEU A 291 -15.92 15.92 6.32
C LEU A 291 -17.32 16.14 6.87
N GLU A 292 -17.60 15.86 8.15
CA GLU A 292 -18.89 16.14 8.79
C GLU A 292 -19.29 17.61 8.71
N ARG A 293 -18.32 18.53 8.85
CA ARG A 293 -18.63 19.97 8.70
C ARG A 293 -19.05 20.32 7.28
N THR A 294 -18.47 19.67 6.28
CA THR A 294 -18.83 19.85 4.86
C THR A 294 -20.23 19.27 4.60
N LEU A 295 -20.56 18.12 5.15
CA LEU A 295 -21.84 17.42 4.95
C LEU A 295 -23.04 18.09 5.65
N ARG A 296 -22.86 19.23 6.28
CA ARG A 296 -24.01 20.08 6.74
C ARG A 296 -24.84 20.59 5.56
N ALA A 297 -24.27 20.65 4.37
CA ALA A 297 -24.96 20.85 3.10
C ALA A 297 -24.81 19.59 2.24
N PRO A 298 -25.79 19.27 1.36
CA PRO A 298 -25.65 18.16 0.42
C PRO A 298 -24.39 18.32 -0.43
N SER A 299 -23.56 17.27 -0.48
CA SER A 299 -22.28 17.27 -1.20
C SER A 299 -22.08 15.96 -1.93
N ARG A 300 -21.50 16.02 -3.14
CA ARG A 300 -21.06 14.84 -3.89
C ARG A 300 -19.68 14.38 -3.41
N ALA A 301 -19.23 13.20 -3.79
CA ALA A 301 -17.90 12.72 -3.43
C ALA A 301 -16.77 13.64 -3.91
N VAL A 302 -16.90 14.25 -5.09
CA VAL A 302 -15.90 15.22 -5.60
C VAL A 302 -15.91 16.57 -4.86
N ASP A 303 -17.02 16.95 -4.23
CA ASP A 303 -17.15 18.22 -3.51
C ASP A 303 -16.46 18.19 -2.15
N VAL A 304 -16.19 16.99 -1.60
CA VAL A 304 -15.56 16.85 -0.29
C VAL A 304 -14.04 16.79 -0.33
N PHE A 305 -13.42 16.82 -1.50
CA PHE A 305 -11.95 16.79 -1.64
C PHE A 305 -11.23 17.84 -0.77
N PRO A 306 -11.68 19.11 -0.67
CA PRO A 306 -11.01 20.10 0.19
C PRO A 306 -11.05 19.76 1.69
N ALA A 307 -12.00 18.94 2.13
CA ALA A 307 -12.05 18.46 3.51
C ALA A 307 -11.03 17.34 3.80
N LEU A 308 -10.65 16.57 2.77
CA LEU A 308 -9.78 15.41 2.90
C LEU A 308 -8.34 15.71 2.49
N PHE A 309 -8.14 16.46 1.42
CA PHE A 309 -6.83 16.67 0.80
C PHE A 309 -6.34 18.10 0.99
N ALA A 310 -5.06 18.24 1.37
CA ALA A 310 -4.42 19.53 1.56
C ALA A 310 -4.06 20.27 0.25
N ARG A 311 -4.06 19.53 -0.88
CA ARG A 311 -3.72 20.05 -2.21
C ARG A 311 -4.92 19.83 -3.15
N PRO A 312 -5.08 20.65 -4.18
CA PRO A 312 -6.06 20.40 -5.24
C PRO A 312 -5.82 19.02 -5.87
N VAL A 313 -6.90 18.32 -6.17
CA VAL A 313 -6.87 17.02 -6.83
C VAL A 313 -6.77 17.24 -8.34
N GLY A 314 -5.67 16.81 -8.95
CA GLY A 314 -5.49 16.82 -10.40
C GLY A 314 -6.04 15.54 -11.06
N ASP A 315 -6.11 15.56 -12.39
CA ASP A 315 -6.66 14.45 -13.18
C ASP A 315 -5.90 13.12 -12.99
N GLU A 316 -4.60 13.21 -12.74
CA GLU A 316 -3.71 12.06 -12.57
C GLU A 316 -3.99 11.23 -11.30
N VAL A 317 -4.59 11.86 -10.28
CA VAL A 317 -4.94 11.20 -9.00
C VAL A 317 -6.44 11.18 -8.73
N LEU A 318 -7.26 11.61 -9.69
CA LEU A 318 -8.69 11.81 -9.51
C LEU A 318 -9.42 10.53 -9.10
N SER A 319 -9.07 9.37 -9.68
CA SER A 319 -9.72 8.09 -9.34
C SER A 319 -9.37 7.65 -7.91
N MET A 320 -8.12 7.79 -7.49
CA MET A 320 -7.69 7.48 -6.13
C MET A 320 -8.34 8.41 -5.10
N ALA A 321 -8.34 9.72 -5.38
CA ALA A 321 -8.97 10.71 -4.50
C ALA A 321 -10.49 10.49 -4.38
N THR A 322 -11.15 10.11 -5.48
CA THR A 322 -12.58 9.76 -5.47
C THR A 322 -12.84 8.52 -4.63
N GLY A 323 -12.04 7.47 -4.81
CA GLY A 323 -12.15 6.24 -4.01
C GLY A 323 -11.95 6.51 -2.52
N GLU A 324 -10.96 7.33 -2.17
CA GLU A 324 -10.70 7.71 -0.77
C GLU A 324 -11.82 8.58 -0.19
N ALA A 325 -12.39 9.50 -0.98
CA ALA A 325 -13.56 10.28 -0.56
C ALA A 325 -14.77 9.37 -0.28
N ILE A 326 -15.05 8.41 -1.18
CA ILE A 326 -16.14 7.44 -1.00
C ILE A 326 -15.89 6.55 0.21
N ALA A 327 -14.65 6.12 0.46
CA ALA A 327 -14.31 5.34 1.64
C ALA A 327 -14.66 6.07 2.95
N HIS A 328 -14.35 7.36 3.04
CA HIS A 328 -14.72 8.18 4.20
C HIS A 328 -16.24 8.40 4.30
N LEU A 329 -16.93 8.59 3.17
CA LEU A 329 -18.39 8.76 3.13
C LEU A 329 -19.12 7.46 3.50
N ASN A 330 -18.70 6.32 2.94
CA ASN A 330 -19.24 5.00 3.28
C ASN A 330 -19.05 4.68 4.78
N TYR A 331 -17.87 4.99 5.32
CA TYR A 331 -17.60 4.83 6.76
C TYR A 331 -18.60 5.64 7.60
N LEU A 332 -18.79 6.94 7.31
CA LEU A 332 -19.76 7.76 8.02
C LEU A 332 -21.20 7.23 7.89
N ALA A 333 -21.55 6.71 6.72
CA ALA A 333 -22.89 6.13 6.52
C ALA A 333 -23.09 4.85 7.32
N ARG A 334 -22.09 3.97 7.39
CA ARG A 334 -22.12 2.74 8.20
C ARG A 334 -22.21 3.03 9.70
N GLU A 335 -21.55 4.10 10.15
CA GLU A 335 -21.65 4.59 11.52
C GLU A 335 -22.98 5.35 11.79
N GLY A 336 -23.89 5.44 10.81
CA GLY A 336 -25.16 6.17 10.94
C GLY A 336 -25.02 7.68 11.04
N ARG A 337 -23.85 8.24 10.71
CA ARG A 337 -23.50 9.68 10.82
C ARG A 337 -23.77 10.45 9.54
N ALA A 338 -23.83 9.78 8.40
CA ALA A 338 -24.20 10.36 7.10
C ALA A 338 -25.26 9.50 6.40
N ARG A 339 -26.01 10.12 5.49
CA ARG A 339 -26.91 9.42 4.58
C ARG A 339 -26.58 9.79 3.16
N ARG A 340 -26.90 8.88 2.23
CA ARG A 340 -26.73 9.03 0.80
C ARG A 340 -28.10 9.04 0.13
N ASP A 341 -28.38 10.07 -0.66
CA ASP A 341 -29.57 10.18 -1.48
C ASP A 341 -29.12 10.30 -2.95
N ARG A 342 -29.73 9.52 -3.87
CA ARG A 342 -29.39 9.56 -5.31
C ARG A 342 -30.42 10.37 -6.05
N ASP A 343 -29.95 11.32 -6.88
CA ASP A 343 -30.83 12.14 -7.72
C ASP A 343 -31.24 11.43 -9.04
N GLU A 344 -32.10 12.08 -9.82
CA GLU A 344 -32.60 11.56 -11.10
C GLU A 344 -31.48 11.41 -12.16
N ALA A 345 -30.39 12.15 -12.04
CA ALA A 345 -29.22 12.06 -12.91
C ALA A 345 -28.28 10.92 -12.51
N GLY A 346 -28.58 10.22 -11.40
CA GLY A 346 -27.78 9.11 -10.87
C GLY A 346 -26.58 9.57 -10.04
N VAL A 347 -26.57 10.83 -9.58
CA VAL A 347 -25.52 11.39 -8.72
C VAL A 347 -25.88 11.19 -7.25
N ASP A 348 -24.91 10.75 -6.45
CA ASP A 348 -25.07 10.56 -5.02
C ASP A 348 -24.77 11.85 -4.25
N TRP A 349 -25.70 12.24 -3.40
CA TRP A 349 -25.63 13.38 -2.51
C TRP A 349 -25.58 12.92 -1.06
N TRP A 350 -24.56 13.37 -0.35
CA TRP A 350 -24.29 12.98 1.01
C TRP A 350 -24.61 14.13 1.97
N THR A 351 -25.30 13.81 3.07
CA THR A 351 -25.66 14.77 4.13
C THR A 351 -25.49 14.14 5.50
N LEU A 352 -25.25 14.96 6.54
CA LEU A 352 -25.32 14.49 7.92
C LEU A 352 -26.72 13.98 8.30
N THR A 353 -26.75 12.93 9.10
CA THR A 353 -28.00 12.52 9.77
C THR A 353 -28.38 13.49 10.87
N GLU A 354 -29.66 13.49 11.30
CA GLU A 354 -30.14 14.31 12.40
C GLU A 354 -29.39 14.03 13.70
N ALA A 355 -29.02 12.77 13.95
CA ALA A 355 -28.30 12.34 15.16
C ALA A 355 -26.83 12.83 15.19
N ALA A 356 -26.26 13.25 14.05
CA ALA A 356 -24.89 13.71 13.94
C ALA A 356 -24.76 15.25 13.84
N LYS A 357 -25.88 15.98 13.76
CA LYS A 357 -25.94 17.45 13.75
C LYS A 357 -25.78 18.01 15.15
#